data_4ae224889355dafcf87d8a77dc2f52f9
#
_entry.id   4ae224889355dafcf87d8a77dc2f52f9
#
_cell.length_a   1.000
_cell.length_b   1.000
_cell.length_c   1.000
_cell.angle_alpha   90.00
_cell.angle_beta   90.00
_cell.angle_gamma   90.00
#
_symmetry.space_group_name_H-M   'P 1'
#
loop_
_entity.id
_entity.type
_entity.pdbx_description
1 polymer ?
#
loop_
_entity_poly.entity_id
_entity_poly.type
_entity_poly.pdbx_seq_one_letter_code
_entity_poly.pdbx_strand_id
1 'polypeptide(L)'
;QEAKLPQVEIQEGSEKIEGKLKVTIDDSELCARYAARMLYNVKVGTSPFWMQQRLRKAGVRPINNVVDVTNYVMIEFGIPLHAYDYDKLAGHELIARRAKKGEKITTLDQVERQLTENMLVIADAEKASCVAGVMGGLDSEVTEETTTVVLECASFKGSSIRKTGRALGLRSEASARFERGLDSEGCVHSLNRAAQLLQQMGDCEVAAGVIDEYVHPQEVRRIDFTSQRVNDFLGTDISEEDMISILATLGFKTETHDEVLTAVVPTWRIDCTEMPDIAEEVARIYGYENIQSTRPLSNISEGQEGFEHAVREHISSVLSRSGLNETVTFSF
;
A
#
# COMPACT_ATOMS: atom_id res chain seq x y z
N GLN A 1 1.25 -24.61 3.51
CA GLN A 1 1.10 -24.40 2.05
C GLN A 1 2.18 -23.44 1.59
N GLU A 2 2.91 -23.82 0.56
CA GLU A 2 3.91 -22.95 -0.05
C GLU A 2 3.19 -21.88 -0.90
N ALA A 3 3.44 -20.59 -0.63
CA ALA A 3 2.94 -19.50 -1.44
C ALA A 3 3.78 -19.41 -2.72
N LYS A 4 3.12 -19.42 -3.87
CA LYS A 4 3.77 -19.25 -5.18
C LYS A 4 3.25 -18.00 -5.84
N LEU A 5 4.15 -17.09 -6.21
CA LEU A 5 3.79 -15.95 -7.04
C LEU A 5 3.44 -16.44 -8.46
N PRO A 6 2.41 -15.86 -9.08
CA PRO A 6 2.06 -16.19 -10.45
C PRO A 6 3.18 -15.75 -11.40
N GLN A 7 3.48 -16.59 -12.40
CA GLN A 7 4.33 -16.17 -13.51
C GLN A 7 3.53 -15.24 -14.42
N VAL A 8 4.10 -14.06 -14.70
CA VAL A 8 3.45 -13.02 -15.49
C VAL A 8 4.12 -12.96 -16.86
N GLU A 9 3.42 -13.49 -17.86
CA GLU A 9 3.82 -13.47 -19.26
C GLU A 9 2.68 -12.88 -20.08
N ILE A 10 3.00 -11.91 -20.94
CA ILE A 10 2.04 -11.24 -21.82
C ILE A 10 2.51 -11.37 -23.28
N GLN A 11 1.59 -11.47 -24.20
CA GLN A 11 1.86 -11.40 -25.63
C GLN A 11 1.50 -9.99 -26.11
N GLU A 12 2.51 -9.22 -26.45
CA GLU A 12 2.31 -7.88 -27.00
C GLU A 12 1.92 -7.96 -28.48
N GLY A 13 0.93 -7.16 -28.88
CA GLY A 13 0.48 -7.00 -30.26
C GLY A 13 1.41 -6.10 -31.08
N SER A 14 0.99 -5.79 -32.30
CA SER A 14 1.74 -4.93 -33.22
C SER A 14 1.61 -3.44 -32.91
N GLU A 15 0.52 -3.01 -32.29
CA GLU A 15 0.25 -1.63 -31.92
C GLU A 15 1.12 -1.20 -30.75
N LYS A 16 1.79 -0.06 -30.88
CA LYS A 16 2.65 0.48 -29.83
C LYS A 16 1.91 1.53 -29.01
N ILE A 17 2.19 1.57 -27.70
CA ILE A 17 1.72 2.64 -26.81
C ILE A 17 2.45 3.96 -27.06
N GLU A 18 3.71 3.91 -27.51
CA GLU A 18 4.55 5.06 -27.81
C GLU A 18 3.90 5.98 -28.85
N GLY A 19 3.82 7.28 -28.53
CA GLY A 19 3.22 8.31 -29.39
C GLY A 19 1.68 8.33 -29.38
N LYS A 20 1.02 7.37 -28.72
CA LYS A 20 -0.44 7.35 -28.57
C LYS A 20 -0.91 7.86 -27.21
N LEU A 21 -0.19 7.54 -26.17
CA LEU A 21 -0.44 8.06 -24.82
C LEU A 21 0.79 8.81 -24.34
N LYS A 22 0.57 9.95 -23.70
CA LYS A 22 1.62 10.70 -23.00
C LYS A 22 1.36 10.65 -21.51
N VAL A 23 2.41 10.39 -20.71
CA VAL A 23 2.37 10.43 -19.26
C VAL A 23 3.36 11.48 -18.78
N THR A 24 2.96 12.27 -17.78
CA THR A 24 3.82 13.32 -17.19
C THR A 24 3.61 13.35 -15.68
N ILE A 25 4.69 13.47 -14.92
CA ILE A 25 4.66 13.74 -13.50
C ILE A 25 5.10 15.18 -13.27
N ASP A 26 4.14 16.07 -13.01
CA ASP A 26 4.42 17.48 -12.70
C ASP A 26 4.80 17.69 -11.24
N ASP A 27 4.26 16.85 -10.35
CA ASP A 27 4.58 16.89 -8.91
C ASP A 27 5.28 15.60 -8.47
N SER A 28 6.60 15.58 -8.60
CA SER A 28 7.43 14.44 -8.22
C SER A 28 7.52 14.22 -6.71
N GLU A 29 7.18 15.22 -5.87
CA GLU A 29 7.09 15.05 -4.43
C GLU A 29 5.92 14.15 -4.02
N LEU A 30 4.80 14.24 -4.74
CA LEU A 30 3.56 13.53 -4.44
C LEU A 30 3.38 12.26 -5.27
N CYS A 31 4.06 12.14 -6.42
CA CYS A 31 4.04 10.97 -7.29
C CYS A 31 5.47 10.55 -7.63
N ALA A 32 5.94 9.45 -7.05
CA ALA A 32 7.31 8.96 -7.27
C ALA A 32 7.44 8.14 -8.55
N ARG A 33 6.39 7.42 -8.95
CA ARG A 33 6.34 6.57 -10.16
C ARG A 33 4.93 6.56 -10.73
N TYR A 34 4.83 6.60 -12.03
CA TYR A 34 3.59 6.46 -12.77
C TYR A 34 3.81 5.56 -13.98
N ALA A 35 3.18 4.42 -13.99
CA ALA A 35 3.28 3.48 -15.09
C ALA A 35 1.92 3.27 -15.76
N ALA A 36 1.91 3.15 -17.08
CA ALA A 36 0.70 2.95 -17.87
C ALA A 36 0.90 1.89 -18.96
N ARG A 37 -0.15 1.11 -19.20
CA ARG A 37 -0.23 0.13 -20.30
C ARG A 37 -1.54 0.29 -21.04
N MET A 38 -1.52 0.11 -22.34
CA MET A 38 -2.69 0.28 -23.20
C MET A 38 -3.18 -1.08 -23.71
N LEU A 39 -4.49 -1.22 -23.75
CA LEU A 39 -5.19 -2.40 -24.23
C LEU A 39 -6.16 -1.98 -25.34
N TYR A 40 -6.15 -2.73 -26.45
CA TYR A 40 -7.01 -2.51 -27.61
C TYR A 40 -8.05 -3.62 -27.74
N ASN A 41 -9.07 -3.36 -28.55
CA ASN A 41 -10.13 -4.31 -28.86
C ASN A 41 -10.75 -4.91 -27.59
N VAL A 42 -10.83 -4.08 -26.54
CA VAL A 42 -11.34 -4.48 -25.25
C VAL A 42 -12.84 -4.76 -25.35
N LYS A 43 -13.24 -5.93 -24.84
CA LYS A 43 -14.64 -6.31 -24.69
C LYS A 43 -15.02 -6.23 -23.23
N VAL A 44 -15.66 -5.14 -22.86
CA VAL A 44 -16.13 -4.97 -21.49
C VAL A 44 -17.37 -5.82 -21.25
N GLY A 45 -17.33 -6.61 -20.19
CA GLY A 45 -18.41 -7.54 -19.87
C GLY A 45 -18.28 -8.11 -18.46
N THR A 46 -18.96 -9.20 -18.21
CA THR A 46 -18.94 -9.85 -16.89
C THR A 46 -17.64 -10.64 -16.74
N SER A 47 -16.94 -10.45 -15.62
CA SER A 47 -15.74 -11.24 -15.29
C SER A 47 -16.05 -12.71 -15.04
N PRO A 48 -15.08 -13.63 -15.20
CA PRO A 48 -15.27 -15.05 -14.96
C PRO A 48 -15.75 -15.35 -13.55
N PHE A 49 -16.59 -16.37 -13.39
CA PHE A 49 -17.21 -16.73 -12.12
C PHE A 49 -16.19 -16.97 -10.99
N TRP A 50 -15.04 -17.58 -11.29
CA TRP A 50 -14.00 -17.81 -10.30
C TRP A 50 -13.43 -16.52 -9.73
N MET A 51 -13.26 -15.46 -10.56
CA MET A 51 -12.77 -14.16 -10.15
C MET A 51 -13.81 -13.45 -9.30
N GLN A 52 -15.07 -13.41 -9.73
CA GLN A 52 -16.18 -12.86 -8.96
C GLN A 52 -16.30 -13.49 -7.57
N GLN A 53 -16.16 -14.83 -7.48
CA GLN A 53 -16.20 -15.55 -6.23
C GLN A 53 -15.06 -15.11 -5.27
N ARG A 54 -13.85 -14.97 -5.79
CA ARG A 54 -12.68 -14.54 -5.01
C ARG A 54 -12.84 -13.10 -4.53
N LEU A 55 -13.28 -12.21 -5.42
CA LEU A 55 -13.56 -10.81 -5.07
C LEU A 55 -14.62 -10.69 -3.97
N ARG A 56 -15.75 -11.40 -4.10
CA ARG A 56 -16.80 -11.41 -3.07
C ARG A 56 -16.30 -11.94 -1.72
N LYS A 57 -15.46 -12.98 -1.72
CA LYS A 57 -14.83 -13.50 -0.49
C LYS A 57 -13.86 -12.51 0.15
N ALA A 58 -13.24 -11.65 -0.65
CA ALA A 58 -12.39 -10.57 -0.19
C ALA A 58 -13.18 -9.28 0.17
N GLY A 59 -14.52 -9.31 0.10
CA GLY A 59 -15.37 -8.16 0.43
C GLY A 59 -15.55 -7.16 -0.71
N VAL A 60 -15.08 -7.46 -1.93
CA VAL A 60 -15.18 -6.58 -3.10
C VAL A 60 -16.34 -7.02 -3.99
N ARG A 61 -17.20 -6.06 -4.35
CA ARG A 61 -18.32 -6.30 -5.26
C ARG A 61 -17.83 -6.32 -6.71
N PRO A 62 -18.06 -7.39 -7.48
CA PRO A 62 -17.78 -7.43 -8.92
C PRO A 62 -18.60 -6.40 -9.70
N ILE A 63 -18.00 -5.80 -10.71
CA ILE A 63 -18.61 -4.77 -11.58
C ILE A 63 -18.54 -5.23 -13.05
N ASN A 64 -17.37 -5.20 -13.66
CA ASN A 64 -17.08 -5.70 -15.01
C ASN A 64 -15.68 -6.31 -15.04
N ASN A 65 -15.34 -7.02 -16.12
CA ASN A 65 -14.05 -7.72 -16.24
C ASN A 65 -12.83 -6.80 -16.07
N VAL A 66 -12.86 -5.56 -16.58
CA VAL A 66 -11.74 -4.61 -16.46
C VAL A 66 -11.55 -4.16 -15.02
N VAL A 67 -12.61 -3.65 -14.39
CA VAL A 67 -12.57 -3.19 -13.00
C VAL A 67 -12.31 -4.36 -12.03
N ASP A 68 -12.87 -5.52 -12.30
CA ASP A 68 -12.68 -6.72 -11.47
C ASP A 68 -11.23 -7.21 -11.53
N VAL A 69 -10.58 -7.12 -12.69
CA VAL A 69 -9.14 -7.43 -12.81
C VAL A 69 -8.29 -6.43 -12.04
N THR A 70 -8.56 -5.13 -12.12
CA THR A 70 -7.80 -4.14 -11.33
C THR A 70 -7.95 -4.39 -9.83
N ASN A 71 -9.16 -4.69 -9.37
CA ASN A 71 -9.42 -5.05 -7.98
C ASN A 71 -8.78 -6.38 -7.58
N TYR A 72 -8.82 -7.38 -8.47
CA TYR A 72 -8.20 -8.67 -8.22
C TYR A 72 -6.69 -8.56 -8.04
N VAL A 73 -6.01 -7.84 -8.93
CA VAL A 73 -4.56 -7.61 -8.86
C VAL A 73 -4.20 -6.77 -7.64
N MET A 74 -5.00 -5.77 -7.30
CA MET A 74 -4.83 -4.99 -6.06
C MET A 74 -4.85 -5.90 -4.82
N ILE A 75 -5.73 -6.91 -4.77
CA ILE A 75 -5.79 -7.86 -3.65
C ILE A 75 -4.64 -8.86 -3.71
N GLU A 76 -4.24 -9.31 -4.92
CA GLU A 76 -3.18 -10.30 -5.14
C GLU A 76 -1.80 -9.76 -4.77
N PHE A 77 -1.49 -8.48 -5.14
CA PHE A 77 -0.18 -7.86 -4.94
C PHE A 77 -0.17 -6.68 -3.95
N GLY A 78 -1.33 -6.24 -3.47
CA GLY A 78 -1.42 -5.09 -2.57
C GLY A 78 -1.29 -3.74 -3.24
N ILE A 79 -1.13 -3.67 -4.57
CA ILE A 79 -0.88 -2.44 -5.34
C ILE A 79 -2.14 -2.08 -6.12
N PRO A 80 -2.80 -0.93 -5.83
CA PRO A 80 -3.98 -0.50 -6.56
C PRO A 80 -3.66 -0.13 -8.01
N LEU A 81 -4.60 -0.49 -8.90
CA LEU A 81 -4.58 -0.08 -10.29
C LEU A 81 -5.84 0.72 -10.60
N HIS A 82 -5.77 1.54 -11.65
CA HIS A 82 -6.93 2.19 -12.22
C HIS A 82 -7.01 1.93 -13.72
N ALA A 83 -8.22 2.06 -14.27
CA ALA A 83 -8.48 1.89 -15.69
C ALA A 83 -9.26 3.10 -16.22
N TYR A 84 -8.77 3.67 -17.32
CA TYR A 84 -9.42 4.77 -18.03
C TYR A 84 -9.91 4.32 -19.39
N ASP A 85 -11.03 4.88 -19.82
CA ASP A 85 -11.43 4.88 -21.20
C ASP A 85 -10.54 5.85 -21.97
N TYR A 86 -9.71 5.31 -22.88
CA TYR A 86 -8.73 6.10 -23.64
C TYR A 86 -9.38 7.21 -24.48
N ASP A 87 -10.53 6.91 -25.09
CA ASP A 87 -11.20 7.86 -26.00
C ASP A 87 -11.83 9.04 -25.25
N LYS A 88 -11.98 8.92 -23.92
CA LYS A 88 -12.47 9.99 -23.04
C LYS A 88 -11.37 10.86 -22.45
N LEU A 89 -10.09 10.53 -22.69
CA LEU A 89 -8.96 11.32 -22.22
C LEU A 89 -8.63 12.44 -23.21
N ALA A 90 -8.85 13.68 -22.83
CA ALA A 90 -8.52 14.83 -23.66
C ALA A 90 -7.01 14.89 -23.92
N GLY A 91 -6.63 15.07 -25.20
CA GLY A 91 -5.22 15.10 -25.63
C GLY A 91 -4.48 13.76 -25.49
N HIS A 92 -5.16 12.68 -25.13
CA HIS A 92 -4.58 11.36 -24.87
C HIS A 92 -3.34 11.45 -23.96
N GLU A 93 -3.47 12.21 -22.88
CA GLU A 93 -2.41 12.35 -21.88
C GLU A 93 -2.94 12.15 -20.45
N LEU A 94 -2.02 11.74 -19.57
CA LEU A 94 -2.24 11.58 -18.14
C LEU A 94 -1.15 12.34 -17.39
N ILE A 95 -1.56 13.29 -16.56
CA ILE A 95 -0.68 14.21 -15.86
C ILE A 95 -0.91 14.06 -14.35
N ALA A 96 0.10 13.57 -13.63
CA ALA A 96 0.07 13.58 -12.16
C ALA A 96 0.46 14.99 -11.66
N ARG A 97 -0.52 15.79 -11.26
CA ARG A 97 -0.34 17.18 -10.83
C ARG A 97 -1.17 17.52 -9.59
N ARG A 98 -0.86 18.64 -8.97
CA ARG A 98 -1.78 19.20 -7.96
C ARG A 98 -3.05 19.73 -8.63
N ALA A 99 -4.16 19.64 -7.90
CA ALA A 99 -5.41 20.25 -8.35
C ALA A 99 -5.26 21.78 -8.43
N LYS A 100 -5.95 22.39 -9.40
CA LYS A 100 -6.03 23.86 -9.52
C LYS A 100 -6.97 24.42 -8.45
N LYS A 101 -6.79 25.69 -8.10
CA LYS A 101 -7.66 26.35 -7.12
C LYS A 101 -9.12 26.33 -7.58
N GLY A 102 -9.97 25.73 -6.76
CA GLY A 102 -11.41 25.65 -7.05
C GLY A 102 -11.78 24.64 -8.15
N GLU A 103 -10.84 23.79 -8.58
CA GLU A 103 -11.10 22.72 -9.54
C GLU A 103 -12.15 21.76 -8.95
N LYS A 104 -13.03 21.28 -9.80
CA LYS A 104 -14.10 20.34 -9.43
C LYS A 104 -13.95 19.06 -10.23
N ILE A 105 -14.38 17.95 -9.61
CA ILE A 105 -14.46 16.63 -10.24
C ILE A 105 -15.73 15.94 -9.77
N THR A 106 -16.43 15.30 -10.70
CA THR A 106 -17.48 14.33 -10.36
C THR A 106 -16.86 12.97 -10.29
N THR A 107 -16.87 12.34 -9.11
CA THR A 107 -16.28 11.03 -8.88
C THR A 107 -17.25 9.89 -9.23
N LEU A 108 -16.73 8.64 -9.30
CA LEU A 108 -17.49 7.43 -9.69
C LEU A 108 -18.76 7.18 -8.85
N ASP A 109 -18.85 7.75 -7.66
CA ASP A 109 -20.07 7.74 -6.83
C ASP A 109 -21.07 8.85 -7.18
N GLN A 110 -20.86 9.53 -8.33
CA GLN A 110 -21.71 10.58 -8.88
C GLN A 110 -21.82 11.85 -8.01
N VAL A 111 -20.86 12.08 -7.12
CA VAL A 111 -20.81 13.26 -6.26
C VAL A 111 -19.80 14.27 -6.82
N GLU A 112 -20.25 15.52 -7.05
CA GLU A 112 -19.34 16.62 -7.39
C GLU A 112 -18.53 17.02 -6.15
N ARG A 113 -17.21 17.09 -6.29
CA ARG A 113 -16.28 17.46 -5.24
C ARG A 113 -15.43 18.63 -5.63
N GLN A 114 -15.29 19.57 -4.70
CA GLN A 114 -14.39 20.70 -4.86
C GLN A 114 -13.00 20.31 -4.34
N LEU A 115 -11.99 20.50 -5.17
CA LEU A 115 -10.61 20.16 -4.86
C LEU A 115 -9.84 21.39 -4.34
N THR A 116 -8.77 21.13 -3.60
CA THR A 116 -7.83 22.12 -3.12
C THR A 116 -6.45 21.88 -3.71
N GLU A 117 -5.62 22.92 -3.79
CA GLU A 117 -4.26 22.89 -4.37
C GLU A 117 -3.29 21.91 -3.64
N ASN A 118 -3.67 21.41 -2.49
CA ASN A 118 -2.90 20.39 -1.74
C ASN A 118 -3.24 18.95 -2.14
N MET A 119 -4.24 18.75 -3.00
CA MET A 119 -4.69 17.42 -3.44
C MET A 119 -4.00 17.05 -4.76
N LEU A 120 -3.54 15.81 -4.83
CA LEU A 120 -3.00 15.24 -6.07
C LEU A 120 -4.16 14.73 -6.92
N VAL A 121 -4.10 15.02 -8.20
CA VAL A 121 -5.03 14.51 -9.22
C VAL A 121 -4.25 13.90 -10.38
N ILE A 122 -4.89 12.96 -11.05
CA ILE A 122 -4.51 12.59 -12.40
C ILE A 122 -5.44 13.35 -13.33
N ALA A 123 -4.85 14.15 -14.21
CA ALA A 123 -5.57 14.98 -15.15
C ALA A 123 -5.27 14.58 -16.59
N ASP A 124 -6.19 14.85 -17.48
CA ASP A 124 -5.92 14.90 -18.90
C ASP A 124 -5.50 16.33 -19.33
N ALA A 125 -5.47 16.63 -20.62
CA ALA A 125 -5.09 17.95 -21.13
C ALA A 125 -6.01 19.09 -20.65
N GLU A 126 -7.24 18.80 -20.24
CA GLU A 126 -8.26 19.81 -19.94
C GLU A 126 -8.60 19.87 -18.45
N LYS A 127 -8.83 18.72 -17.80
CA LYS A 127 -9.42 18.61 -16.46
C LYS A 127 -8.84 17.47 -15.63
N ALA A 128 -9.19 17.43 -14.34
CA ALA A 128 -8.92 16.31 -13.49
C ALA A 128 -9.82 15.10 -13.85
N SER A 129 -9.20 13.95 -14.11
CA SER A 129 -9.85 12.68 -14.45
C SER A 129 -9.90 11.70 -13.28
N CYS A 130 -9.08 11.92 -12.24
CA CYS A 130 -9.08 11.07 -11.05
C CYS A 130 -8.55 11.86 -9.84
N VAL A 131 -9.11 11.64 -8.66
CA VAL A 131 -8.48 12.02 -7.39
C VAL A 131 -7.46 10.94 -7.07
N ALA A 132 -6.19 11.24 -7.31
CA ALA A 132 -5.10 10.26 -7.28
C ALA A 132 -5.11 9.39 -6.03
N GLY A 133 -5.13 8.08 -6.21
CA GLY A 133 -5.12 7.09 -5.13
C GLY A 133 -6.35 7.07 -4.23
N VAL A 134 -7.39 7.86 -4.51
CA VAL A 134 -8.61 7.94 -3.69
C VAL A 134 -9.82 7.42 -4.48
N MET A 135 -10.18 8.07 -5.59
CA MET A 135 -11.34 7.68 -6.38
C MET A 135 -11.26 8.22 -7.82
N GLY A 136 -11.58 7.39 -8.79
CA GLY A 136 -11.66 7.78 -10.19
C GLY A 136 -12.78 8.79 -10.47
N GLY A 137 -12.64 9.53 -11.56
CA GLY A 137 -13.66 10.43 -12.07
C GLY A 137 -14.65 9.71 -12.98
N LEU A 138 -15.89 10.18 -12.97
CA LEU A 138 -16.99 9.61 -13.76
C LEU A 138 -16.76 9.75 -15.26
N ASP A 139 -16.18 10.88 -15.68
CA ASP A 139 -16.02 11.23 -17.09
C ASP A 139 -15.07 10.31 -17.86
N SER A 140 -14.12 9.68 -17.17
CA SER A 140 -13.13 8.75 -17.74
C SER A 140 -13.43 7.28 -17.43
N GLU A 141 -14.61 6.98 -16.91
CA GLU A 141 -15.02 5.63 -16.53
C GLU A 141 -15.07 4.67 -17.72
N VAL A 142 -14.61 3.44 -17.50
CA VAL A 142 -14.75 2.32 -18.44
C VAL A 142 -16.21 1.84 -18.45
N THR A 143 -16.83 1.89 -19.62
CA THR A 143 -18.21 1.48 -19.85
C THR A 143 -18.30 0.29 -20.83
N GLU A 144 -19.48 -0.24 -21.06
CA GLU A 144 -19.69 -1.33 -22.03
C GLU A 144 -19.32 -0.95 -23.47
N GLU A 145 -19.25 0.36 -23.78
CA GLU A 145 -18.87 0.88 -25.10
C GLU A 145 -17.36 1.09 -25.24
N THR A 146 -16.60 0.97 -24.17
CA THR A 146 -15.15 1.20 -24.17
C THR A 146 -14.44 0.10 -24.95
N THR A 147 -13.63 0.50 -25.94
CA THR A 147 -12.85 -0.41 -26.79
C THR A 147 -11.34 -0.30 -26.59
N THR A 148 -10.87 0.82 -26.04
CA THR A 148 -9.46 1.05 -25.72
C THR A 148 -9.33 1.49 -24.26
N VAL A 149 -8.53 0.76 -23.49
CA VAL A 149 -8.36 0.99 -22.05
C VAL A 149 -6.90 1.32 -21.77
N VAL A 150 -6.70 2.34 -20.93
CA VAL A 150 -5.43 2.62 -20.31
C VAL A 150 -5.45 2.12 -18.88
N LEU A 151 -4.58 1.15 -18.56
CA LEU A 151 -4.32 0.71 -17.20
C LEU A 151 -3.25 1.60 -16.58
N GLU A 152 -3.50 2.05 -15.37
CA GLU A 152 -2.60 2.85 -14.53
C GLU A 152 -2.13 2.04 -13.34
N CYS A 153 -0.86 2.19 -12.99
CA CYS A 153 -0.32 1.79 -11.69
C CYS A 153 0.72 2.82 -11.25
N ALA A 154 0.56 3.38 -10.07
CA ALA A 154 1.39 4.49 -9.63
C ALA A 154 1.80 4.35 -8.16
N SER A 155 2.82 5.12 -7.76
CA SER A 155 3.26 5.26 -6.38
C SER A 155 3.06 6.69 -5.92
N PHE A 156 2.08 6.90 -5.03
CA PHE A 156 1.73 8.19 -4.47
C PHE A 156 2.17 8.34 -3.02
N LYS A 157 2.45 9.58 -2.59
CA LYS A 157 2.82 9.89 -1.21
C LYS A 157 1.64 9.62 -0.26
N GLY A 158 1.75 8.58 0.56
CA GLY A 158 0.66 8.09 1.43
C GLY A 158 0.07 9.18 2.35
N SER A 159 0.91 10.08 2.89
CA SER A 159 0.43 11.18 3.74
C SER A 159 -0.47 12.17 2.99
N SER A 160 -0.24 12.39 1.68
CA SER A 160 -1.10 13.21 0.82
C SER A 160 -2.44 12.53 0.56
N ILE A 161 -2.42 11.24 0.22
CA ILE A 161 -3.64 10.45 -0.01
C ILE A 161 -4.52 10.42 1.24
N ARG A 162 -3.93 10.18 2.42
CA ARG A 162 -4.64 10.21 3.70
C ARG A 162 -5.30 11.56 3.98
N LYS A 163 -4.58 12.68 3.76
CA LYS A 163 -5.13 14.04 3.96
C LYS A 163 -6.27 14.32 2.98
N THR A 164 -6.10 13.94 1.72
CA THR A 164 -7.12 14.11 0.67
C THR A 164 -8.37 13.29 0.97
N GLY A 165 -8.22 12.00 1.30
CA GLY A 165 -9.35 11.14 1.65
C GLY A 165 -10.14 11.67 2.86
N ARG A 166 -9.44 12.15 3.91
CA ARG A 166 -10.09 12.77 5.08
C ARG A 166 -10.83 14.06 4.72
N ALA A 167 -10.22 14.93 3.91
CA ALA A 167 -10.81 16.22 3.52
C ALA A 167 -12.06 16.04 2.66
N LEU A 168 -12.09 15.01 1.80
CA LEU A 168 -13.23 14.70 0.93
C LEU A 168 -14.25 13.73 1.57
N GLY A 169 -13.97 13.23 2.78
CA GLY A 169 -14.80 12.23 3.43
C GLY A 169 -14.83 10.88 2.69
N LEU A 170 -13.76 10.57 1.94
CA LEU A 170 -13.64 9.37 1.11
C LEU A 170 -12.66 8.37 1.72
N ARG A 171 -13.08 7.11 1.77
CA ARG A 171 -12.21 5.99 2.09
C ARG A 171 -12.50 4.85 1.12
N SER A 172 -11.50 4.47 0.34
CA SER A 172 -11.57 3.36 -0.61
C SER A 172 -10.53 2.29 -0.27
N GLU A 173 -10.66 1.11 -0.87
CA GLU A 173 -9.65 0.04 -0.77
C GLU A 173 -8.29 0.50 -1.29
N ALA A 174 -8.28 1.35 -2.33
CA ALA A 174 -7.05 1.95 -2.84
C ALA A 174 -6.44 2.94 -1.84
N SER A 175 -7.23 3.90 -1.33
CA SER A 175 -6.71 4.90 -0.38
C SER A 175 -6.17 4.29 0.90
N ALA A 176 -6.80 3.22 1.40
CA ALA A 176 -6.34 2.49 2.58
C ALA A 176 -4.98 1.80 2.39
N ARG A 177 -4.62 1.44 1.14
CA ARG A 177 -3.31 0.89 0.78
C ARG A 177 -2.29 2.00 0.57
N PHE A 178 -2.61 3.00 -0.25
CA PHE A 178 -1.72 4.12 -0.51
C PHE A 178 -1.30 4.86 0.76
N GLU A 179 -2.23 5.09 1.72
CA GLU A 179 -1.91 5.82 2.96
C GLU A 179 -0.86 5.13 3.84
N ARG A 180 -0.69 3.82 3.69
CA ARG A 180 0.32 3.01 4.40
C ARG A 180 1.66 2.95 3.69
N GLY A 181 1.73 3.42 2.45
CA GLY A 181 2.86 3.25 1.55
C GLY A 181 2.76 1.96 0.74
N LEU A 182 3.35 1.98 -0.44
CA LEU A 182 3.35 0.87 -1.39
C LEU A 182 4.75 0.59 -1.92
N ASP A 183 4.95 -0.63 -2.42
CA ASP A 183 6.13 -1.03 -3.16
C ASP A 183 6.10 -0.40 -4.57
N SER A 184 6.92 0.62 -4.78
CA SER A 184 7.02 1.28 -6.09
C SER A 184 7.58 0.35 -7.18
N GLU A 185 8.41 -0.64 -6.81
CA GLU A 185 9.00 -1.59 -7.77
C GLU A 185 7.95 -2.55 -8.36
N GLY A 186 6.89 -2.82 -7.63
CA GLY A 186 5.80 -3.69 -8.05
C GLY A 186 4.86 -3.12 -9.12
N CYS A 187 4.95 -1.82 -9.47
CA CYS A 187 3.99 -1.16 -10.37
C CYS A 187 3.89 -1.83 -11.75
N VAL A 188 5.00 -1.98 -12.46
CA VAL A 188 5.01 -2.58 -13.81
C VAL A 188 4.61 -4.05 -13.77
N HIS A 189 5.03 -4.78 -12.72
CA HIS A 189 4.63 -6.18 -12.55
C HIS A 189 3.11 -6.32 -12.39
N SER A 190 2.50 -5.45 -11.58
CA SER A 190 1.05 -5.43 -11.36
C SER A 190 0.28 -5.06 -12.64
N LEU A 191 0.78 -4.08 -13.43
CA LEU A 191 0.21 -3.75 -14.74
C LEU A 191 0.25 -4.95 -15.70
N ASN A 192 1.40 -5.61 -15.78
CA ASN A 192 1.56 -6.79 -16.64
C ASN A 192 0.63 -7.91 -16.19
N ARG A 193 0.45 -8.12 -14.89
CA ARG A 193 -0.50 -9.10 -14.36
C ARG A 193 -1.94 -8.80 -14.75
N ALA A 194 -2.36 -7.54 -14.67
CA ALA A 194 -3.70 -7.12 -15.08
C ALA A 194 -3.90 -7.34 -16.60
N ALA A 195 -2.94 -6.94 -17.41
CA ALA A 195 -2.96 -7.17 -18.86
C ALA A 195 -3.01 -8.66 -19.19
N GLN A 196 -2.20 -9.50 -18.52
CA GLN A 196 -2.23 -10.97 -18.69
C GLN A 196 -3.60 -11.56 -18.39
N LEU A 197 -4.24 -11.15 -17.29
CA LEU A 197 -5.55 -11.68 -16.93
C LEU A 197 -6.62 -11.31 -17.96
N LEU A 198 -6.65 -10.07 -18.45
CA LEU A 198 -7.56 -9.64 -19.49
C LEU A 198 -7.29 -10.36 -20.81
N GLN A 199 -6.03 -10.54 -21.19
CA GLN A 199 -5.64 -11.28 -22.39
C GLN A 199 -6.04 -12.77 -22.32
N GLN A 200 -5.84 -13.41 -21.17
CA GLN A 200 -6.22 -14.82 -20.95
C GLN A 200 -7.73 -15.06 -21.03
N MET A 201 -8.53 -14.05 -20.70
CA MET A 201 -9.98 -14.11 -20.90
C MET A 201 -10.40 -13.92 -22.37
N GLY A 202 -9.47 -13.53 -23.25
CA GLY A 202 -9.75 -13.24 -24.66
C GLY A 202 -10.46 -11.90 -24.88
N ASP A 203 -10.37 -11.01 -23.89
CA ASP A 203 -11.13 -9.75 -23.86
C ASP A 203 -10.34 -8.55 -24.41
N CYS A 204 -9.06 -8.71 -24.77
CA CYS A 204 -8.26 -7.62 -25.30
C CYS A 204 -6.98 -8.06 -26.03
N GLU A 205 -6.38 -7.12 -26.75
CA GLU A 205 -5.02 -7.16 -27.26
C GLU A 205 -4.16 -6.16 -26.47
N VAL A 206 -2.94 -6.58 -26.08
CA VAL A 206 -2.03 -5.74 -25.30
C VAL A 206 -1.11 -4.95 -26.25
N ALA A 207 -1.08 -3.63 -26.14
CA ALA A 207 -0.15 -2.80 -26.89
C ALA A 207 1.30 -3.14 -26.56
N ALA A 208 2.19 -3.06 -27.55
CA ALA A 208 3.62 -3.21 -27.33
C ALA A 208 4.18 -2.03 -26.55
N GLY A 209 5.00 -2.34 -25.54
CA GLY A 209 5.64 -1.37 -24.66
C GLY A 209 4.80 -0.99 -23.45
N VAL A 210 5.45 -0.35 -22.51
CA VAL A 210 4.90 0.23 -21.28
C VAL A 210 5.46 1.63 -21.12
N ILE A 211 4.65 2.58 -20.68
CA ILE A 211 5.15 3.89 -20.24
C ILE A 211 5.44 3.74 -18.76
N ASP A 212 6.63 4.14 -18.33
CA ASP A 212 7.08 4.04 -16.94
C ASP A 212 7.92 5.26 -16.57
N GLU A 213 7.26 6.25 -16.01
CA GLU A 213 7.89 7.46 -15.49
C GLU A 213 8.26 7.22 -14.03
N TYR A 214 9.54 6.92 -13.77
CA TYR A 214 10.06 6.64 -12.43
C TYR A 214 11.03 7.72 -11.98
N VAL A 215 10.49 8.79 -11.39
CA VAL A 215 11.26 10.01 -11.04
C VAL A 215 12.10 9.81 -9.78
N HIS A 216 11.57 9.08 -8.80
CA HIS A 216 12.24 8.78 -7.54
C HIS A 216 12.33 7.28 -7.31
N PRO A 217 13.34 6.60 -7.92
CA PRO A 217 13.56 5.18 -7.68
C PRO A 217 13.75 4.88 -6.19
N GLN A 218 13.14 3.79 -5.74
CA GLN A 218 13.24 3.36 -4.35
C GLN A 218 14.67 2.90 -4.06
N GLU A 219 15.31 3.52 -3.06
CA GLU A 219 16.64 3.12 -2.64
C GLU A 219 16.60 1.74 -1.95
N VAL A 220 17.57 0.91 -2.28
CA VAL A 220 17.74 -0.39 -1.62
C VAL A 220 18.21 -0.16 -0.19
N ARG A 221 17.34 -0.43 0.77
CA ARG A 221 17.67 -0.28 2.19
C ARG A 221 18.52 -1.44 2.65
N ARG A 222 19.57 -1.11 3.42
CA ARG A 222 20.49 -2.05 4.02
C ARG A 222 20.55 -1.81 5.51
N ILE A 223 20.44 -2.87 6.31
CA ILE A 223 20.43 -2.79 7.77
C ILE A 223 21.53 -3.70 8.29
N ASP A 224 22.50 -3.09 8.96
CA ASP A 224 23.61 -3.81 9.58
C ASP A 224 23.23 -4.27 10.99
N PHE A 225 23.53 -5.50 11.31
CA PHE A 225 23.29 -6.09 12.63
C PHE A 225 24.34 -7.19 12.91
N THR A 226 24.43 -7.64 14.15
CA THR A 226 25.16 -8.84 14.54
C THR A 226 24.20 -9.84 15.20
N SER A 227 24.47 -11.13 15.08
CA SER A 227 23.67 -12.18 15.74
C SER A 227 23.63 -11.96 17.26
N GLN A 228 24.77 -11.57 17.84
CA GLN A 228 24.84 -11.25 19.27
C GLN A 228 23.89 -10.12 19.66
N ARG A 229 23.87 -9.01 18.89
CA ARG A 229 23.00 -7.86 19.22
C ARG A 229 21.51 -8.19 19.09
N VAL A 230 21.14 -9.02 18.12
CA VAL A 230 19.76 -9.50 17.98
C VAL A 230 19.39 -10.40 19.18
N ASN A 231 20.28 -11.32 19.57
CA ASN A 231 20.07 -12.20 20.72
C ASN A 231 19.97 -11.41 22.04
N ASP A 232 20.85 -10.42 22.23
CA ASP A 232 20.80 -9.54 23.41
C ASP A 232 19.47 -8.76 23.48
N PHE A 233 18.97 -8.31 22.31
CA PHE A 233 17.69 -7.57 22.23
C PHE A 233 16.49 -8.48 22.50
N LEU A 234 16.49 -9.71 22.01
CA LEU A 234 15.40 -10.68 22.16
C LEU A 234 15.46 -11.49 23.44
N GLY A 235 16.63 -11.57 24.08
CA GLY A 235 16.88 -12.50 25.19
C GLY A 235 16.94 -13.95 24.73
N THR A 236 17.55 -14.23 23.58
CA THR A 236 17.63 -15.54 22.92
C THR A 236 19.07 -15.97 22.68
N ASP A 237 19.25 -17.19 22.15
CA ASP A 237 20.54 -17.73 21.70
C ASP A 237 20.34 -18.42 20.33
N ILE A 238 19.84 -17.67 19.36
CA ILE A 238 19.57 -18.14 18.00
C ILE A 238 20.88 -18.08 17.21
N SER A 239 21.19 -19.16 16.47
CA SER A 239 22.41 -19.21 15.65
C SER A 239 22.34 -18.22 14.48
N GLU A 240 23.50 -17.79 13.98
CA GLU A 240 23.59 -16.92 12.83
C GLU A 240 22.97 -17.56 11.57
N GLU A 241 23.21 -18.86 11.38
CA GLU A 241 22.66 -19.63 10.27
C GLU A 241 21.13 -19.67 10.31
N ASP A 242 20.55 -19.84 11.49
CA ASP A 242 19.09 -19.83 11.66
C ASP A 242 18.51 -18.44 11.36
N MET A 243 19.16 -17.37 11.84
CA MET A 243 18.74 -16.00 11.53
C MET A 243 18.73 -15.73 10.02
N ILE A 244 19.82 -16.09 9.32
CA ILE A 244 19.93 -15.95 7.88
C ILE A 244 18.84 -16.77 7.17
N SER A 245 18.63 -18.02 7.60
CA SER A 245 17.59 -18.88 7.03
C SER A 245 16.18 -18.30 7.21
N ILE A 246 15.89 -17.80 8.41
CA ILE A 246 14.62 -17.13 8.73
C ILE A 246 14.40 -15.92 7.79
N LEU A 247 15.38 -15.03 7.73
CA LEU A 247 15.31 -13.83 6.89
C LEU A 247 15.17 -14.17 5.41
N ALA A 248 15.83 -15.23 4.93
CA ALA A 248 15.70 -15.69 3.56
C ALA A 248 14.28 -16.15 3.22
N THR A 249 13.56 -16.81 4.15
CA THR A 249 12.15 -17.21 3.94
C THR A 249 11.21 -16.02 3.76
N LEU A 250 11.60 -14.84 4.27
CA LEU A 250 10.86 -13.59 4.18
C LEU A 250 11.31 -12.72 3.00
N GLY A 251 12.25 -13.22 2.18
CA GLY A 251 12.76 -12.55 0.99
C GLY A 251 13.90 -11.56 1.24
N PHE A 252 14.43 -11.47 2.47
CA PHE A 252 15.64 -10.70 2.72
C PHE A 252 16.86 -11.45 2.15
N LYS A 253 17.77 -10.71 1.55
CA LYS A 253 19.11 -11.21 1.23
C LYS A 253 20.04 -10.78 2.34
N THR A 254 20.88 -11.70 2.84
CA THR A 254 21.84 -11.39 3.88
C THR A 254 23.25 -11.49 3.30
N GLU A 255 24.04 -10.45 3.49
CA GLU A 255 25.47 -10.39 3.15
C GLU A 255 26.27 -10.46 4.46
N THR A 256 27.32 -11.26 4.50
CA THR A 256 28.16 -11.43 5.70
C THR A 256 29.51 -10.79 5.46
N HIS A 257 29.93 -9.90 6.36
CA HIS A 257 31.24 -9.26 6.37
C HIS A 257 31.83 -9.34 7.80
N ASP A 258 32.78 -10.22 7.98
CA ASP A 258 33.34 -10.56 9.30
C ASP A 258 32.24 -10.98 10.30
N GLU A 259 32.07 -10.23 11.38
CA GLU A 259 31.04 -10.48 12.39
C GLU A 259 29.72 -9.69 12.13
N VAL A 260 29.67 -8.88 11.06
CA VAL A 260 28.52 -8.05 10.73
C VAL A 260 27.71 -8.69 9.62
N LEU A 261 26.43 -8.82 9.85
CA LEU A 261 25.43 -9.21 8.87
C LEU A 261 24.73 -7.97 8.33
N THR A 262 24.60 -7.87 7.02
CA THR A 262 23.83 -6.81 6.36
C THR A 262 22.57 -7.41 5.74
N ALA A 263 21.41 -7.10 6.26
CA ALA A 263 20.14 -7.45 5.65
C ALA A 263 19.81 -6.45 4.52
N VAL A 264 19.69 -6.95 3.30
CA VAL A 264 19.15 -6.20 2.16
C VAL A 264 17.65 -6.34 2.21
N VAL A 265 16.98 -5.23 2.52
CA VAL A 265 15.53 -5.19 2.76
C VAL A 265 14.78 -5.28 1.42
N PRO A 266 13.81 -6.21 1.28
CA PRO A 266 12.95 -6.25 0.11
C PRO A 266 12.15 -4.96 -0.07
N THR A 267 11.89 -4.54 -1.30
CA THR A 267 11.23 -3.25 -1.60
C THR A 267 9.83 -3.13 -1.03
N TRP A 268 9.12 -4.25 -0.87
CA TRP A 268 7.79 -4.30 -0.25
C TRP A 268 7.78 -4.18 1.28
N ARG A 269 8.95 -4.31 1.94
CA ARG A 269 9.11 -4.16 3.40
C ARG A 269 9.47 -2.72 3.74
N ILE A 270 8.52 -1.82 3.53
CA ILE A 270 8.68 -0.40 3.85
C ILE A 270 8.78 -0.11 5.35
N ASP A 271 8.31 -1.03 6.17
CA ASP A 271 8.29 -1.02 7.63
C ASP A 271 9.66 -1.31 8.25
N CYS A 272 10.49 -2.14 7.59
CA CYS A 272 11.82 -2.47 8.11
C CYS A 272 12.82 -1.33 7.84
N THR A 273 13.22 -0.64 8.91
CA THR A 273 14.09 0.56 8.85
C THR A 273 15.33 0.45 9.70
N GLU A 274 15.29 -0.35 10.77
CA GLU A 274 16.34 -0.46 11.77
C GLU A 274 16.53 -1.91 12.25
N MET A 275 17.59 -2.16 13.02
CA MET A 275 17.88 -3.51 13.55
C MET A 275 16.73 -4.11 14.40
N PRO A 276 16.01 -3.36 15.23
CA PRO A 276 14.85 -3.91 15.95
C PRO A 276 13.78 -4.53 15.03
N ASP A 277 13.58 -3.97 13.83
CA ASP A 277 12.62 -4.52 12.85
C ASP A 277 13.10 -5.88 12.33
N ILE A 278 14.42 -6.03 12.12
CA ILE A 278 15.04 -7.32 11.75
C ILE A 278 14.88 -8.32 12.91
N ALA A 279 15.10 -7.88 14.15
CA ALA A 279 14.95 -8.72 15.33
C ALA A 279 13.48 -9.18 15.49
N GLU A 280 12.50 -8.32 15.22
CA GLU A 280 11.09 -8.68 15.23
C GLU A 280 10.79 -9.80 14.22
N GLU A 281 11.30 -9.68 12.99
CA GLU A 281 11.10 -10.71 11.96
C GLU A 281 11.70 -12.05 12.35
N VAL A 282 12.91 -12.03 12.92
CA VAL A 282 13.56 -13.23 13.44
C VAL A 282 12.72 -13.85 14.55
N ALA A 283 12.30 -13.07 15.56
CA ALA A 283 11.51 -13.54 16.69
C ALA A 283 10.14 -14.11 16.26
N ARG A 284 9.49 -13.46 15.30
CA ARG A 284 8.17 -13.85 14.80
C ARG A 284 8.19 -15.22 14.12
N ILE A 285 9.22 -15.49 13.33
CA ILE A 285 9.36 -16.77 12.63
C ILE A 285 9.95 -17.86 13.55
N TYR A 286 10.90 -17.47 14.41
CA TYR A 286 11.43 -18.39 15.46
C TYR A 286 10.32 -18.88 16.39
N GLY A 287 9.31 -18.06 16.66
CA GLY A 287 8.18 -18.31 17.53
C GLY A 287 8.37 -17.70 18.91
N TYR A 288 7.47 -16.80 19.28
CA TYR A 288 7.50 -16.13 20.59
C TYR A 288 7.40 -17.13 21.77
N GLU A 289 6.77 -18.28 21.55
CA GLU A 289 6.67 -19.38 22.52
C GLU A 289 8.03 -20.00 22.87
N ASN A 290 9.04 -19.85 22.01
CA ASN A 290 10.40 -20.34 22.25
C ASN A 290 11.25 -19.34 23.05
N ILE A 291 10.76 -18.10 23.26
CA ILE A 291 11.46 -17.08 24.04
C ILE A 291 11.11 -17.26 25.51
N GLN A 292 12.13 -17.52 26.33
CA GLN A 292 11.94 -17.78 27.77
C GLN A 292 11.59 -16.50 28.51
N SER A 293 10.55 -16.58 29.35
CA SER A 293 10.21 -15.51 30.29
C SER A 293 11.32 -15.37 31.35
N THR A 294 11.88 -14.18 31.47
CA THR A 294 12.86 -13.84 32.50
C THR A 294 12.25 -12.93 33.55
N ARG A 295 12.74 -13.03 34.79
CA ARG A 295 12.33 -12.09 35.85
C ARG A 295 13.33 -10.92 35.85
N PRO A 296 12.85 -9.67 35.93
CA PRO A 296 13.74 -8.56 36.10
C PRO A 296 14.52 -8.69 37.43
N LEU A 297 15.84 -8.55 37.35
CA LEU A 297 16.69 -8.48 38.54
C LEU A 297 16.71 -7.03 39.01
N SER A 298 16.15 -6.77 40.20
CA SER A 298 16.24 -5.47 40.83
C SER A 298 16.57 -5.61 42.30
N ASN A 299 17.28 -4.64 42.85
CA ASN A 299 17.45 -4.53 44.30
C ASN A 299 16.10 -4.21 44.92
N ILE A 300 15.68 -5.00 45.90
CA ILE A 300 14.49 -4.70 46.66
C ILE A 300 14.83 -3.49 47.52
N SER A 301 14.22 -2.34 47.22
CA SER A 301 14.23 -1.18 48.14
C SER A 301 13.00 -1.25 49.02
N GLU A 302 13.13 -0.76 50.28
CA GLU A 302 11.95 -0.56 51.11
C GLU A 302 11.02 0.42 50.40
N GLY A 303 9.81 -0.05 50.10
CA GLY A 303 8.76 0.81 49.54
C GLY A 303 8.40 1.88 50.54
N GLN A 304 8.62 3.15 50.21
CA GLN A 304 8.08 4.27 50.96
C GLN A 304 6.84 4.78 50.27
N GLU A 305 5.75 4.80 51.03
CA GLU A 305 4.52 5.42 50.55
C GLU A 305 4.74 6.92 50.44
N GLY A 306 4.52 7.47 49.26
CA GLY A 306 4.66 8.92 49.05
C GLY A 306 3.62 9.70 49.87
N PHE A 307 4.04 10.83 50.43
CA PHE A 307 3.17 11.68 51.28
C PHE A 307 1.83 12.00 50.58
N GLU A 308 1.84 12.31 49.30
CA GLU A 308 0.62 12.60 48.56
C GLU A 308 -0.33 11.39 48.46
N HIS A 309 0.21 10.19 48.30
CA HIS A 309 -0.58 8.96 48.28
C HIS A 309 -1.22 8.71 49.65
N ALA A 310 -0.44 8.78 50.71
CA ALA A 310 -0.93 8.61 52.08
C ALA A 310 -2.04 9.64 52.43
N VAL A 311 -1.88 10.90 52.04
CA VAL A 311 -2.90 11.94 52.23
C VAL A 311 -4.17 11.63 51.43
N ARG A 312 -4.04 11.20 50.16
CA ARG A 312 -5.17 10.86 49.31
C ARG A 312 -5.97 9.69 49.90
N GLU A 313 -5.29 8.64 50.31
CA GLU A 313 -5.92 7.46 50.95
C GLU A 313 -6.62 7.85 52.27
N HIS A 314 -5.99 8.72 53.06
CA HIS A 314 -6.62 9.21 54.29
C HIS A 314 -7.89 10.00 54.01
N ILE A 315 -7.86 10.92 53.04
CA ILE A 315 -9.02 11.74 52.64
C ILE A 315 -10.15 10.80 52.10
N SER A 316 -9.81 9.87 51.20
CA SER A 316 -10.78 8.89 50.67
C SER A 316 -11.46 8.10 51.78
N SER A 317 -10.66 7.62 52.77
CA SER A 317 -11.16 6.89 53.92
C SER A 317 -12.11 7.74 54.80
N VAL A 318 -11.77 8.99 55.08
CA VAL A 318 -12.62 9.90 55.85
C VAL A 318 -13.95 10.20 55.16
N LEU A 319 -13.89 10.49 53.85
CA LEU A 319 -15.08 10.76 53.04
C LEU A 319 -16.01 9.56 52.94
N SER A 320 -15.45 8.35 52.71
CA SER A 320 -16.24 7.13 52.67
C SER A 320 -16.94 6.81 53.98
N ARG A 321 -16.24 7.03 55.11
CA ARG A 321 -16.84 6.89 56.48
C ARG A 321 -17.89 7.93 56.76
N SER A 322 -17.87 9.08 56.09
CA SER A 322 -18.87 10.14 56.16
C SER A 322 -20.08 9.89 55.26
N GLY A 323 -20.16 8.74 54.58
CA GLY A 323 -21.30 8.32 53.76
C GLY A 323 -21.21 8.72 52.29
N LEU A 324 -20.05 9.16 51.81
CA LEU A 324 -19.82 9.40 50.39
C LEU A 324 -19.36 8.12 49.68
N ASN A 325 -19.76 7.96 48.43
CA ASN A 325 -19.31 6.85 47.60
C ASN A 325 -18.12 7.28 46.73
N GLU A 326 -17.06 6.48 46.78
CA GLU A 326 -15.92 6.63 45.85
C GLU A 326 -16.30 6.17 44.47
N THR A 327 -15.95 6.95 43.45
CA THR A 327 -16.15 6.62 42.06
C THR A 327 -14.86 6.76 41.28
N VAL A 328 -14.57 5.79 40.41
CA VAL A 328 -13.46 5.85 39.47
C VAL A 328 -14.03 6.18 38.09
N THR A 329 -13.61 7.31 37.52
CA THR A 329 -14.00 7.74 36.19
C THR A 329 -12.81 7.77 35.27
N PHE A 330 -13.05 7.65 33.97
CA PHE A 330 -11.98 7.82 32.97
C PHE A 330 -11.57 9.30 32.89
N SER A 331 -10.25 9.52 32.80
CA SER A 331 -9.68 10.82 32.42
C SER A 331 -9.64 10.90 30.88
N PHE A 332 -10.31 11.85 30.30
CA PHE A 332 -10.29 12.12 28.88
C PHE A 332 -9.42 13.35 28.59
#